data_247718a9aaa5909412e211bad0c8284f
#
_entry.id   247718a9aaa5909412e211bad0c8284f
#
_cell.length_a   1.000
_cell.length_b   1.000
_cell.length_c   1.000
_cell.angle_alpha   90.00
_cell.angle_beta   90.00
_cell.angle_gamma   90.00
#
_symmetry.space_group_name_H-M   'P 1'
#
loop_
_entity.id
_entity.type
_entity.pdbx_description
1 polymer ?
#
loop_
_entity_poly.entity_id
_entity_poly.type
_entity_poly.pdbx_seq_one_letter_code
_entity_poly.pdbx_strand_id
1 'polypeptide(L)'
;MKIRILLFEDEHAIRRPLCVFLRARGYEVLDFPSPMTCTLVSEKKCTCSRDRACTDLVITDMKMPGMTGLELIRMMAEKGCHASTQDKIVISSAITPEQAVEFRTLGCHYLPKPFQMEELLSLIRVCEKNIPRDRKLVPVEELWETIRNHQ
;
A
#
# COMPACT_ATOMS: atom_id res chain seq x y z
N MET A 1 -18.49 -1.63 4.83
CA MET A 1 -17.53 -1.38 3.73
C MET A 1 -16.25 -2.18 4.03
N LYS A 2 -15.84 -3.01 3.11
CA LYS A 2 -14.60 -3.79 3.27
C LYS A 2 -13.43 -3.03 2.65
N ILE A 3 -12.43 -2.72 3.46
CA ILE A 3 -11.24 -1.97 3.05
C ILE A 3 -10.20 -2.94 2.49
N ARG A 4 -9.66 -2.61 1.32
CA ARG A 4 -8.59 -3.39 0.69
C ARG A 4 -7.24 -2.72 0.89
N ILE A 5 -6.27 -3.52 1.29
CA ILE A 5 -4.90 -3.08 1.56
C ILE A 5 -3.94 -3.84 0.64
N LEU A 6 -3.07 -3.12 -0.07
CA LEU A 6 -1.87 -3.69 -0.67
C LEU A 6 -0.74 -3.57 0.35
N LEU A 7 -0.11 -4.69 0.67
CA LEU A 7 0.98 -4.75 1.65
C LEU A 7 2.26 -5.21 0.96
N PHE A 8 3.30 -4.39 1.05
CA PHE A 8 4.64 -4.70 0.54
C PHE A 8 5.62 -4.82 1.70
N GLU A 9 6.12 -6.03 1.93
CA GLU A 9 7.10 -6.35 2.98
C GLU A 9 7.92 -7.54 2.51
N ASP A 10 9.24 -7.38 2.40
CA ASP A 10 10.13 -8.42 1.87
C ASP A 10 10.39 -9.55 2.86
N GLU A 11 10.37 -9.28 4.16
CA GLU A 11 10.58 -10.30 5.18
C GLU A 11 9.28 -11.07 5.47
N HIS A 12 9.26 -12.34 5.10
CA HIS A 12 8.12 -13.23 5.33
C HIS A 12 7.73 -13.30 6.82
N ALA A 13 8.74 -13.30 7.71
CA ALA A 13 8.52 -13.36 9.15
C ALA A 13 7.80 -12.12 9.71
N ILE A 14 7.85 -11.00 9.00
CA ILE A 14 7.13 -9.76 9.34
C ILE A 14 5.81 -9.69 8.57
N ARG A 15 5.85 -10.00 7.28
CA ARG A 15 4.68 -9.90 6.40
C ARG A 15 3.53 -10.82 6.84
N ARG A 16 3.84 -12.07 7.18
CA ARG A 16 2.80 -13.05 7.54
C ARG A 16 1.99 -12.65 8.78
N PRO A 17 2.62 -12.27 9.92
CA PRO A 17 1.86 -11.80 11.08
C PRO A 17 1.02 -10.56 10.81
N LEU A 18 1.52 -9.63 9.99
CA LEU A 18 0.75 -8.46 9.58
C LEU A 18 -0.52 -8.85 8.82
N CYS A 19 -0.40 -9.76 7.86
CA CYS A 19 -1.55 -10.26 7.10
C CYS A 19 -2.58 -10.90 8.02
N VAL A 20 -2.14 -11.78 8.92
CA VAL A 20 -3.04 -12.47 9.86
C VAL A 20 -3.75 -11.47 10.75
N PHE A 21 -3.02 -10.51 11.30
CA PHE A 21 -3.57 -9.47 12.17
C PHE A 21 -4.63 -8.61 11.45
N LEU A 22 -4.31 -8.15 10.25
CA LEU A 22 -5.21 -7.27 9.49
C LEU A 22 -6.44 -8.02 8.98
N ARG A 23 -6.26 -9.24 8.45
CA ARG A 23 -7.37 -10.06 7.99
C ARG A 23 -8.33 -10.42 9.12
N ALA A 24 -7.81 -10.69 10.32
CA ALA A 24 -8.63 -10.97 11.50
C ALA A 24 -9.53 -9.78 11.90
N ARG A 25 -9.18 -8.58 11.46
CA ARG A 25 -9.96 -7.36 11.71
C ARG A 25 -10.87 -6.96 10.55
N GLY A 26 -11.01 -7.85 9.56
CA GLY A 26 -11.94 -7.65 8.46
C GLY A 26 -11.37 -6.93 7.25
N TYR A 27 -10.07 -6.64 7.22
CA TYR A 27 -9.43 -6.06 6.03
C TYR A 27 -9.17 -7.13 4.97
N GLU A 28 -9.34 -6.76 3.71
CA GLU A 28 -8.89 -7.56 2.58
C GLU A 28 -7.45 -7.19 2.28
N VAL A 29 -6.52 -8.14 2.43
CA VAL A 29 -5.09 -7.87 2.28
C VAL A 29 -4.52 -8.67 1.11
N LEU A 30 -3.92 -7.96 0.16
CA LEU A 30 -3.12 -8.52 -0.93
C LEU A 30 -1.65 -8.21 -0.61
N ASP A 31 -0.86 -9.23 -0.32
CA ASP A 31 0.51 -9.06 0.15
C ASP A 31 1.54 -9.51 -0.89
N PHE A 32 2.64 -8.78 -0.95
CA PHE A 32 3.73 -9.02 -1.90
C PHE A 32 5.07 -8.85 -1.20
N PRO A 33 6.08 -9.70 -1.53
CA PRO A 33 7.43 -9.55 -0.97
C PRO A 33 8.18 -8.34 -1.52
N SER A 34 7.75 -7.81 -2.66
CA SER A 34 8.39 -6.65 -3.30
C SER A 34 7.42 -6.02 -4.29
N PRO A 35 7.49 -4.70 -4.52
CA PRO A 35 6.73 -4.06 -5.59
C PRO A 35 6.99 -4.67 -6.97
N MET A 36 8.18 -5.20 -7.19
CA MET A 36 8.58 -5.81 -8.47
C MET A 36 7.84 -7.12 -8.75
N THR A 37 7.26 -7.77 -7.74
CA THR A 37 6.47 -8.99 -7.89
C THR A 37 4.98 -8.70 -8.10
N CYS A 38 4.58 -7.43 -8.03
CA CYS A 38 3.20 -7.00 -8.22
C CYS A 38 3.05 -6.31 -9.58
N THR A 39 2.41 -6.96 -10.53
CA THR A 39 2.19 -6.39 -11.87
C THR A 39 1.30 -5.16 -11.85
N LEU A 40 0.43 -5.01 -10.86
CA LEU A 40 -0.37 -3.80 -10.66
C LEU A 40 0.50 -2.56 -10.47
N VAL A 41 1.68 -2.74 -9.88
CA VAL A 41 2.63 -1.68 -9.61
C VAL A 41 3.68 -1.55 -10.70
N SER A 42 4.15 -2.65 -11.27
CA SER A 42 5.26 -2.67 -12.23
C SER A 42 4.88 -2.17 -13.63
N GLU A 43 3.60 -2.11 -13.97
CA GLU A 43 3.15 -1.58 -15.25
C GLU A 43 3.46 -0.08 -15.38
N LYS A 44 3.82 0.34 -16.60
CA LYS A 44 4.19 1.74 -16.88
C LYS A 44 3.06 2.74 -16.68
N LYS A 45 1.83 2.27 -16.79
CA LYS A 45 0.63 3.09 -16.59
C LYS A 45 -0.35 2.34 -15.70
N CYS A 46 -1.07 3.07 -14.88
CA CYS A 46 -2.17 2.50 -14.12
C CYS A 46 -3.25 2.00 -15.10
N THR A 47 -3.61 0.72 -14.99
CA THR A 47 -4.65 0.10 -15.82
C THR A 47 -6.03 0.17 -15.18
N CYS A 48 -6.14 0.75 -13.97
CA CYS A 48 -7.43 0.95 -13.32
C CYS A 48 -8.33 1.85 -14.16
N SER A 49 -9.62 1.51 -14.25
CA SER A 49 -10.59 2.38 -14.87
C SER A 49 -10.75 3.68 -14.05
N ARG A 50 -11.28 4.74 -14.69
CA ARG A 50 -11.39 6.05 -14.05
C ARG A 50 -12.25 6.05 -12.79
N ASP A 51 -13.19 5.13 -12.69
CA ASP A 51 -14.15 5.03 -11.59
C ASP A 51 -13.82 3.97 -10.55
N ARG A 52 -12.74 3.18 -10.75
CA ARG A 52 -12.36 2.09 -9.85
C ARG A 52 -10.86 2.09 -9.57
N ALA A 53 -10.49 1.88 -8.32
CA ALA A 53 -9.09 1.70 -7.90
C ALA A 53 -8.82 0.22 -7.62
N CYS A 54 -7.54 -0.16 -7.68
CA CYS A 54 -7.13 -1.54 -7.31
C CYS A 54 -7.12 -1.75 -5.79
N THR A 55 -6.95 -0.68 -5.02
CA THR A 55 -6.86 -0.74 -3.56
C THR A 55 -7.35 0.55 -2.92
N ASP A 56 -7.69 0.48 -1.65
CA ASP A 56 -8.01 1.64 -0.82
C ASP A 56 -6.76 2.21 -0.15
N LEU A 57 -5.83 1.34 0.24
CA LEU A 57 -4.70 1.69 1.09
C LEU A 57 -3.47 0.90 0.69
N VAL A 58 -2.31 1.55 0.75
CA VAL A 58 -1.01 0.90 0.55
C VAL A 58 -0.20 1.00 1.83
N ILE A 59 0.30 -0.14 2.29
CA ILE A 59 1.27 -0.22 3.39
C ILE A 59 2.55 -0.80 2.81
N THR A 60 3.66 -0.11 2.97
CA THR A 60 4.94 -0.56 2.44
C THR A 60 6.06 -0.37 3.44
N ASP A 61 7.00 -1.32 3.47
CA ASP A 61 8.28 -1.10 4.12
C ASP A 61 9.11 -0.12 3.29
N MET A 62 10.01 0.63 3.93
CA MET A 62 10.93 1.53 3.23
C MET A 62 12.00 0.75 2.49
N LYS A 63 12.64 -0.21 3.17
CA LYS A 63 13.76 -0.97 2.60
C LYS A 63 13.28 -2.28 2.03
N MET A 64 13.33 -2.39 0.70
CA MET A 64 12.99 -3.61 -0.02
C MET A 64 13.95 -3.80 -1.20
N PRO A 65 14.23 -5.05 -1.63
CA PRO A 65 15.05 -5.29 -2.81
C PRO A 65 14.44 -4.65 -4.06
N GLY A 66 15.25 -3.95 -4.84
CA GLY A 66 14.88 -3.39 -6.14
C GLY A 66 14.17 -2.04 -6.10
N MET A 67 13.45 -1.72 -5.04
CA MET A 67 12.70 -0.47 -4.93
C MET A 67 12.42 -0.13 -3.47
N THR A 68 12.67 1.11 -3.05
CA THR A 68 12.29 1.58 -1.72
C THR A 68 10.79 1.89 -1.67
N GLY A 69 10.23 1.94 -0.45
CA GLY A 69 8.84 2.34 -0.27
C GLY A 69 8.56 3.75 -0.80
N LEU A 70 9.50 4.67 -0.62
CA LEU A 70 9.36 6.04 -1.12
C LEU A 70 9.36 6.08 -2.66
N GLU A 71 10.26 5.32 -3.31
CA GLU A 71 10.27 5.19 -4.77
C GLU A 71 8.96 4.60 -5.28
N LEU A 72 8.40 3.61 -4.58
CA LEU A 72 7.10 3.03 -4.91
C LEU A 72 6.01 4.10 -4.92
N ILE A 73 5.93 4.91 -3.88
CA ILE A 73 4.91 5.94 -3.75
C ILE A 73 5.06 7.02 -4.82
N ARG A 74 6.29 7.45 -5.11
CA ARG A 74 6.56 8.38 -6.21
C ARG A 74 6.07 7.82 -7.54
N MET A 75 6.41 6.56 -7.81
CA MET A 75 6.01 5.88 -9.05
C MET A 75 4.50 5.80 -9.17
N MET A 76 3.78 5.46 -8.10
CA MET A 76 2.32 5.42 -8.10
C MET A 76 1.72 6.80 -8.40
N ALA A 77 2.28 7.85 -7.83
CA ALA A 77 1.84 9.22 -8.08
C ALA A 77 2.08 9.63 -9.55
N GLU A 78 3.26 9.31 -10.10
CA GLU A 78 3.61 9.61 -11.49
C GLU A 78 2.74 8.86 -12.49
N LYS A 79 2.31 7.64 -12.17
CA LYS A 79 1.40 6.84 -13.00
C LYS A 79 -0.05 7.32 -12.93
N GLY A 80 -0.37 8.30 -12.10
CA GLY A 80 -1.74 8.75 -11.90
C GLY A 80 -2.59 7.71 -11.18
N CYS A 81 -2.03 7.02 -10.19
CA CYS A 81 -2.75 6.05 -9.39
C CYS A 81 -4.01 6.67 -8.76
N HIS A 82 -5.14 5.96 -8.83
CA HIS A 82 -6.40 6.43 -8.29
C HIS A 82 -6.45 6.39 -6.76
N ALA A 83 -5.57 5.63 -6.10
CA ALA A 83 -5.42 5.68 -4.65
C ALA A 83 -4.75 7.00 -4.26
N SER A 84 -5.33 7.71 -3.30
CA SER A 84 -4.75 8.96 -2.79
C SER A 84 -3.39 8.70 -2.14
N THR A 85 -2.46 9.67 -2.26
CA THR A 85 -1.19 9.62 -1.54
C THR A 85 -1.38 9.62 -0.03
N GLN A 86 -2.48 10.20 0.46
CA GLN A 86 -2.85 10.20 1.87
C GLN A 86 -3.26 8.82 2.40
N ASP A 87 -3.58 7.89 1.50
CA ASP A 87 -3.96 6.52 1.83
C ASP A 87 -2.75 5.57 1.78
N LYS A 88 -1.57 6.07 2.08
CA LYS A 88 -0.33 5.29 2.07
C LYS A 88 0.41 5.43 3.40
N ILE A 89 0.90 4.29 3.90
CA ILE A 89 1.67 4.21 5.14
C ILE A 89 3.03 3.59 4.81
N VAL A 90 4.11 4.29 5.17
CA VAL A 90 5.48 3.81 5.01
C VAL A 90 6.03 3.43 6.38
N ILE A 91 6.56 2.22 6.48
CA ILE A 91 7.15 1.69 7.73
C ILE A 91 8.67 1.66 7.57
N SER A 92 9.40 2.26 8.50
CA SER A 92 10.87 2.29 8.44
C SER A 92 11.49 2.46 9.82
N SER A 93 12.71 1.91 9.98
CA SER A 93 13.52 2.11 11.19
C SER A 93 14.14 3.49 11.28
N ALA A 94 14.35 4.16 10.14
CA ALA A 94 14.94 5.50 10.09
C ALA A 94 14.54 6.21 8.80
N ILE A 95 14.36 7.52 8.88
CA ILE A 95 14.20 8.40 7.71
C ILE A 95 15.14 9.59 7.83
N THR A 96 15.59 10.11 6.70
CA THR A 96 16.38 11.35 6.65
C THR A 96 15.44 12.56 6.77
N PRO A 97 15.97 13.76 7.16
CA PRO A 97 15.17 14.98 7.14
C PRO A 97 14.57 15.28 5.77
N GLU A 98 15.30 14.99 4.69
CA GLU A 98 14.83 15.16 3.31
C GLU A 98 13.65 14.24 2.99
N GLN A 99 13.72 12.99 3.43
CA GLN A 99 12.64 12.03 3.27
C GLN A 99 11.40 12.46 4.07
N ALA A 100 11.59 12.99 5.28
CA ALA A 100 10.48 13.50 6.08
C ALA A 100 9.73 14.63 5.38
N VAL A 101 10.45 15.54 4.73
CA VAL A 101 9.87 16.63 3.93
C VAL A 101 9.08 16.04 2.75
N GLU A 102 9.64 15.05 2.07
CA GLU A 102 8.99 14.41 0.92
C GLU A 102 7.72 13.68 1.32
N PHE A 103 7.72 12.95 2.46
CA PHE A 103 6.50 12.31 2.97
C PHE A 103 5.39 13.33 3.22
N ARG A 104 5.72 14.47 3.81
CA ARG A 104 4.74 15.55 4.02
C ARG A 104 4.21 16.10 2.70
N THR A 105 5.09 16.31 1.73
CA THR A 105 4.72 16.79 0.40
C THR A 105 3.78 15.82 -0.32
N LEU A 106 4.05 14.52 -0.20
CA LEU A 106 3.23 13.46 -0.80
C LEU A 106 1.98 13.14 0.02
N GLY A 107 1.86 13.66 1.24
CA GLY A 107 0.73 13.36 2.12
C GLY A 107 0.71 11.94 2.67
N CYS A 108 1.85 11.27 2.71
CA CYS A 108 1.97 9.91 3.23
C CYS A 108 2.11 9.90 4.74
N HIS A 109 1.63 8.83 5.37
CA HIS A 109 1.88 8.56 6.78
C HIS A 109 3.17 7.78 6.95
N TYR A 110 3.84 8.00 8.06
CA TYR A 110 5.07 7.31 8.42
C TYR A 110 4.90 6.61 9.77
N LEU A 111 5.31 5.33 9.84
CA LEU A 111 5.30 4.56 11.08
C LEU A 111 6.73 4.08 11.38
N PRO A 112 7.37 4.57 12.46
CA PRO A 112 8.72 4.14 12.81
C PRO A 112 8.73 2.73 13.40
N LYS A 113 9.79 1.96 13.08
CA LYS A 113 10.08 0.68 13.71
C LYS A 113 10.94 0.92 14.97
N PRO A 114 10.75 0.15 16.05
CA PRO A 114 9.71 -0.84 16.24
C PRO A 114 8.35 -0.21 16.52
N PHE A 115 7.28 -0.87 16.12
CA PHE A 115 5.91 -0.38 16.34
C PHE A 115 5.02 -1.47 16.96
N GLN A 116 3.96 -1.05 17.63
CA GLN A 116 2.90 -1.95 18.07
C GLN A 116 1.85 -2.07 16.97
N MET A 117 1.20 -3.24 16.88
CA MET A 117 0.13 -3.47 15.89
C MET A 117 -1.01 -2.45 16.04
N GLU A 118 -1.30 -2.02 17.26
CA GLU A 118 -2.32 -1.01 17.55
C GLU A 118 -1.95 0.36 16.97
N GLU A 119 -0.67 0.71 16.90
CA GLU A 119 -0.22 1.95 16.26
C GLU A 119 -0.49 1.93 14.75
N LEU A 120 -0.18 0.80 14.10
CA LEU A 120 -0.51 0.60 12.69
C LEU A 120 -2.01 0.68 12.46
N LEU A 121 -2.79 0.00 13.30
CA LEU A 121 -4.25 0.01 13.20
C LEU A 121 -4.82 1.42 13.36
N SER A 122 -4.25 2.23 14.25
CA SER A 122 -4.67 3.62 14.44
C SER A 122 -4.44 4.46 13.19
N LEU A 123 -3.30 4.29 12.50
CA LEU A 123 -3.04 4.96 11.23
C LEU A 123 -4.00 4.50 10.13
N ILE A 124 -4.28 3.20 10.06
CA ILE A 124 -5.24 2.66 9.09
C ILE A 124 -6.62 3.30 9.31
N ARG A 125 -7.05 3.44 10.55
CA ARG A 125 -8.33 4.07 10.89
C ARG A 125 -8.38 5.54 10.49
N VAL A 126 -7.27 6.25 10.60
CA VAL A 126 -7.17 7.63 10.09
C VAL A 126 -7.37 7.64 8.57
N CYS A 127 -6.72 6.73 7.84
CA CYS A 127 -6.85 6.61 6.40
C CYS A 127 -8.29 6.25 5.99
N GLU A 128 -8.95 5.36 6.72
CA GLU A 128 -10.33 4.94 6.44
C GLU A 128 -11.29 6.11 6.36
N LYS A 129 -11.08 7.15 7.17
CA LYS A 129 -11.94 8.34 7.18
C LYS A 129 -11.91 9.11 5.86
N ASN A 130 -10.83 8.96 5.09
CA ASN A 130 -10.64 9.62 3.81
C ASN A 130 -11.20 8.81 2.64
N ILE A 131 -11.63 7.57 2.87
CA ILE A 131 -12.13 6.69 1.83
C ILE A 131 -13.64 6.91 1.65
N PRO A 132 -14.08 7.37 0.46
CA PRO A 132 -15.52 7.51 0.21
C PRO A 132 -16.24 6.17 0.28
N ARG A 133 -17.39 6.14 0.93
CA ARG A 133 -18.18 4.91 1.09
C ARG A 133 -18.74 4.37 -0.22
N ASP A 134 -18.93 5.24 -1.20
CA ASP A 134 -19.44 4.92 -2.53
C ASP A 134 -18.32 4.63 -3.54
N ARG A 135 -17.04 4.64 -3.10
CA ARG A 135 -15.94 4.32 -3.99
C ARG A 135 -16.07 2.88 -4.51
N LYS A 136 -15.60 2.67 -5.72
CA LYS A 136 -15.61 1.36 -6.37
C LYS A 136 -14.21 0.81 -6.47
N LEU A 137 -14.06 -0.46 -6.13
CA LEU A 137 -12.81 -1.21 -6.31
C LEU A 137 -12.94 -2.19 -7.47
N VAL A 138 -11.82 -2.42 -8.14
CA VAL A 138 -11.72 -3.51 -9.12
C VAL A 138 -11.96 -4.83 -8.38
N PRO A 139 -12.85 -5.72 -8.89
CA PRO A 139 -13.05 -7.03 -8.26
C PRO A 139 -11.73 -7.78 -8.10
N VAL A 140 -11.56 -8.45 -6.97
CA VAL A 140 -10.29 -9.15 -6.65
C VAL A 140 -9.95 -10.22 -7.69
N GLU A 141 -10.94 -10.86 -8.28
CA GLU A 141 -10.78 -11.87 -9.34
C GLU A 141 -10.11 -11.27 -10.58
N GLU A 142 -10.54 -10.06 -10.98
CA GLU A 142 -9.93 -9.34 -12.11
C GLU A 142 -8.46 -8.98 -11.82
N LEU A 143 -8.15 -8.57 -10.57
CA LEU A 143 -6.79 -8.28 -10.16
C LEU A 143 -5.90 -9.52 -10.24
N TRP A 144 -6.38 -10.66 -9.76
CA TRP A 144 -5.63 -11.91 -9.81
C TRP A 144 -5.39 -12.38 -11.23
N GLU A 145 -6.35 -12.21 -12.15
CA GLU A 145 -6.17 -12.49 -13.56
C GLU A 145 -5.08 -11.62 -14.17
N THR A 146 -5.09 -10.32 -13.89
CA THR A 146 -4.05 -9.39 -14.34
C THR A 146 -2.68 -9.81 -13.84
N ILE A 147 -2.56 -10.15 -12.56
CA ILE A 147 -1.30 -10.58 -11.96
C ILE A 147 -0.79 -11.87 -12.59
N ARG A 148 -1.68 -12.85 -12.82
CA ARG A 148 -1.30 -14.15 -13.42
C ARG A 148 -0.90 -14.03 -14.89
N ASN A 149 -1.56 -13.19 -15.66
CA ASN A 149 -1.31 -13.06 -17.11
C ASN A 149 0.04 -12.40 -17.44
N HIS A 150 0.69 -11.77 -16.45
CA HIS A 150 1.98 -11.11 -16.61
C HIS A 150 3.14 -11.87 -15.94
N GLN A 151 2.88 -13.03 -15.38
CA GLN A 151 3.89 -13.96 -14.89
C GLN A 151 4.23 -14.98 -15.95
#